data_4c0abb47f1e2d445bb7c2d92a833e12c
#
_entry.id   4c0abb47f1e2d445bb7c2d92a833e12c
#
_cell.length_a   1.000
_cell.length_b   1.000
_cell.length_c   1.000
_cell.angle_alpha   90.00
_cell.angle_beta   90.00
_cell.angle_gamma   90.00
#
_symmetry.space_group_name_H-M   'P 1'
#
loop_
_entity.id
_entity.type
_entity.pdbx_description
1 polymer ?
#
loop_
_entity_poly.entity_id
_entity_poly.type
_entity_poly.pdbx_seq_one_letter_code
_entity_poly.pdbx_strand_id
1 'polypeptide(L)'
;MAFSIIMLACLTVCVGIDYLSLKHIDQNGALLGVTLPPDAAALPEVQSIVQQYLRWLRIICLLCAAGGVGLFFLPDSLLRVMVWVYFFFGSLALPYLPCLWANRTLQRLRDAHGWPAAPGDVPWKYGLFYYAPDDTRASVPKRIGKGTTANLAALRGKLAVAVNVIAIAAILLTGPVLGVLDHTPARLELQVSPTVELQSYHGKTRKYIIPLDSITKVQVYPSLPEAGRVGGIDLEHYWQGTFVMVHDGTVHLCLDPTAQVRRMH
;
A
#
# COMPACT_ATOMS: atom_id res chain seq x y z
N MET A 1 -14.22 -5.30 11.74
CA MET A 1 -14.84 -6.20 10.72
C MET A 1 -15.14 -5.50 9.39
N ALA A 2 -15.84 -4.37 9.32
CA ALA A 2 -16.17 -3.68 8.05
C ALA A 2 -14.94 -3.39 7.17
N PHE A 3 -13.84 -2.90 7.75
CA PHE A 3 -12.58 -2.67 7.03
C PHE A 3 -12.07 -3.91 6.31
N SER A 4 -12.00 -5.06 6.99
CA SER A 4 -11.49 -6.31 6.38
C SER A 4 -12.39 -6.82 5.26
N ILE A 5 -13.70 -6.64 5.35
CA ILE A 5 -14.66 -6.99 4.29
C ILE A 5 -14.40 -6.13 3.04
N ILE A 6 -14.26 -4.82 3.23
CA ILE A 6 -13.97 -3.89 2.13
C ILE A 6 -12.63 -4.23 1.47
N MET A 7 -11.58 -4.45 2.28
CA MET A 7 -10.25 -4.79 1.77
C MET A 7 -10.26 -6.13 1.01
N LEU A 8 -10.95 -7.14 1.52
CA LEU A 8 -11.07 -8.44 0.84
C LEU A 8 -11.84 -8.30 -0.49
N ALA A 9 -12.92 -7.54 -0.51
CA ALA A 9 -13.67 -7.28 -1.74
C ALA A 9 -12.81 -6.53 -2.78
N CYS A 10 -12.13 -5.46 -2.38
CA CYS A 10 -11.21 -4.72 -3.24
C CYS A 10 -10.07 -5.62 -3.75
N LEU A 11 -9.45 -6.42 -2.88
CA LEU A 11 -8.39 -7.35 -3.25
C LEU A 11 -8.87 -8.35 -4.31
N THR A 12 -10.02 -8.99 -4.07
CA THR A 12 -10.58 -9.98 -4.98
C THR A 12 -10.88 -9.39 -6.36
N VAL A 13 -11.47 -8.19 -6.40
CA VAL A 13 -11.75 -7.48 -7.66
C VAL A 13 -10.45 -7.13 -8.38
N CYS A 14 -9.47 -6.53 -7.69
CA CYS A 14 -8.21 -6.09 -8.29
C CYS A 14 -7.38 -7.28 -8.81
N VAL A 15 -7.20 -8.34 -8.00
CA VAL A 15 -6.49 -9.56 -8.42
C VAL A 15 -7.23 -10.25 -9.57
N GLY A 16 -8.57 -10.24 -9.56
CA GLY A 16 -9.38 -10.75 -10.67
C GLY A 16 -9.16 -9.97 -11.97
N ILE A 17 -9.13 -8.65 -11.90
CA ILE A 17 -8.83 -7.77 -13.05
C ILE A 17 -7.41 -8.03 -13.57
N ASP A 18 -6.41 -8.12 -12.69
CA ASP A 18 -5.04 -8.44 -13.07
C ASP A 18 -4.95 -9.80 -13.75
N TYR A 19 -5.58 -10.83 -13.19
CA TYR A 19 -5.63 -12.16 -13.81
C TYR A 19 -6.27 -12.11 -15.20
N LEU A 20 -7.44 -11.47 -15.33
CA LEU A 20 -8.15 -11.34 -16.61
C LEU A 20 -7.36 -10.54 -17.64
N SER A 21 -6.60 -9.54 -17.21
CA SER A 21 -5.71 -8.76 -18.05
C SER A 21 -4.50 -9.61 -18.49
N LEU A 22 -3.76 -10.15 -17.53
CA LEU A 22 -2.47 -10.81 -17.78
C LEU A 22 -2.59 -12.16 -18.49
N LYS A 23 -3.74 -12.84 -18.44
CA LYS A 23 -3.98 -14.05 -19.25
C LYS A 23 -4.02 -13.80 -20.76
N HIS A 24 -4.11 -12.53 -21.20
CA HIS A 24 -4.01 -12.18 -22.60
C HIS A 24 -2.52 -12.06 -22.98
N ILE A 25 -1.99 -13.15 -23.52
CA ILE A 25 -0.56 -13.35 -23.76
C ILE A 25 -0.09 -12.87 -25.13
N ASP A 26 -1.00 -12.74 -26.10
CA ASP A 26 -0.70 -12.27 -27.44
C ASP A 26 -1.35 -10.90 -27.67
N GLN A 27 -0.51 -9.90 -27.94
CA GLN A 27 -0.96 -8.55 -28.24
C GLN A 27 -0.10 -7.93 -29.35
N ASN A 28 -0.77 -7.48 -30.38
CA ASN A 28 -0.11 -6.82 -31.54
C ASN A 28 1.02 -7.67 -32.16
N GLY A 29 0.85 -9.00 -32.21
CA GLY A 29 1.84 -9.92 -32.77
C GLY A 29 3.05 -10.16 -31.83
N ALA A 30 2.95 -9.81 -30.57
CA ALA A 30 3.97 -10.10 -29.57
C ALA A 30 3.43 -11.07 -28.52
N LEU A 31 4.05 -12.23 -28.39
CA LEU A 31 3.75 -13.24 -27.38
C LEU A 31 4.49 -12.90 -26.09
N LEU A 32 3.77 -12.65 -24.98
CA LEU A 32 4.35 -12.22 -23.71
C LEU A 32 5.38 -11.07 -23.87
N GLY A 33 5.07 -10.15 -24.78
CA GLY A 33 5.89 -8.96 -25.04
C GLY A 33 7.13 -9.20 -25.92
N VAL A 34 7.31 -10.39 -26.51
CA VAL A 34 8.39 -10.72 -27.44
C VAL A 34 7.80 -11.04 -28.80
N THR A 35 8.28 -10.37 -29.85
CA THR A 35 7.88 -10.69 -31.23
C THR A 35 8.68 -11.90 -31.68
N LEU A 36 7.96 -12.96 -32.07
CA LEU A 36 8.51 -14.20 -32.58
C LEU A 36 8.12 -14.40 -34.02
N PRO A 37 8.88 -15.21 -34.81
CA PRO A 37 8.46 -15.65 -36.14
C PRO A 37 7.08 -16.36 -36.08
N PRO A 38 6.25 -16.30 -37.16
CA PRO A 38 4.90 -16.86 -37.14
C PRO A 38 4.84 -18.33 -36.72
N ASP A 39 5.80 -19.15 -37.18
CA ASP A 39 5.86 -20.58 -36.90
C ASP A 39 6.42 -20.90 -35.52
N ALA A 40 7.14 -19.97 -34.90
CA ALA A 40 7.78 -20.17 -33.58
C ALA A 40 6.78 -20.31 -32.44
N ALA A 41 5.62 -19.65 -32.53
CA ALA A 41 4.57 -19.75 -31.54
C ALA A 41 4.00 -21.18 -31.36
N ALA A 42 4.10 -22.02 -32.39
CA ALA A 42 3.67 -23.41 -32.35
C ALA A 42 4.72 -24.39 -31.79
N LEU A 43 5.96 -23.93 -31.59
CA LEU A 43 7.03 -24.81 -31.10
C LEU A 43 6.73 -25.32 -29.69
N PRO A 44 7.01 -26.59 -29.39
CA PRO A 44 6.77 -27.18 -28.06
C PRO A 44 7.44 -26.43 -26.90
N GLU A 45 8.64 -25.87 -27.15
CA GLU A 45 9.41 -25.08 -26.18
C GLU A 45 8.67 -23.78 -25.81
N VAL A 46 8.16 -23.06 -26.82
CA VAL A 46 7.38 -21.83 -26.62
C VAL A 46 6.08 -22.14 -25.89
N GLN A 47 5.38 -23.18 -26.31
CA GLN A 47 4.13 -23.61 -25.67
C GLN A 47 4.33 -24.04 -24.21
N SER A 48 5.47 -24.68 -23.89
CA SER A 48 5.80 -25.04 -22.51
C SER A 48 5.97 -23.80 -21.63
N ILE A 49 6.65 -22.76 -22.11
CA ILE A 49 6.83 -21.49 -21.41
C ILE A 49 5.47 -20.82 -21.14
N VAL A 50 4.60 -20.78 -22.16
CA VAL A 50 3.25 -20.22 -22.04
C VAL A 50 2.41 -20.98 -21.02
N GLN A 51 2.41 -22.31 -21.07
CA GLN A 51 1.66 -23.14 -20.12
C GLN A 51 2.17 -22.94 -18.69
N GLN A 52 3.48 -22.90 -18.50
CA GLN A 52 4.10 -22.65 -17.20
C GLN A 52 3.76 -21.26 -16.66
N TYR A 53 3.81 -20.23 -17.53
CA TYR A 53 3.37 -18.87 -17.20
C TYR A 53 1.93 -18.84 -16.70
N LEU A 54 1.00 -19.40 -17.47
CA LEU A 54 -0.42 -19.43 -17.11
C LEU A 54 -0.69 -20.25 -15.83
N ARG A 55 0.09 -21.29 -15.59
CA ARG A 55 0.04 -22.07 -14.34
C ARG A 55 0.47 -21.23 -13.15
N TRP A 56 1.62 -20.58 -13.23
CA TRP A 56 2.13 -19.73 -12.15
C TRP A 56 1.23 -18.54 -11.89
N LEU A 57 0.73 -17.89 -12.94
CA LEU A 57 -0.22 -16.78 -12.82
C LEU A 57 -1.46 -17.21 -12.02
N ARG A 58 -2.05 -18.37 -12.34
CA ARG A 58 -3.22 -18.91 -11.60
C ARG A 58 -2.88 -19.19 -10.16
N ILE A 59 -1.77 -19.88 -9.89
CA ILE A 59 -1.35 -20.24 -8.52
C ILE A 59 -1.16 -18.97 -7.69
N ILE A 60 -0.45 -17.97 -8.20
CA ILE A 60 -0.19 -16.72 -7.47
C ILE A 60 -1.50 -15.99 -7.17
N CYS A 61 -2.39 -15.83 -8.16
CA CYS A 61 -3.68 -15.16 -7.92
C CYS A 61 -4.54 -15.90 -6.89
N LEU A 62 -4.56 -17.24 -6.92
CA LEU A 62 -5.27 -18.04 -5.92
C LEU A 62 -4.65 -17.90 -4.52
N LEU A 63 -3.32 -17.89 -4.42
CA LEU A 63 -2.62 -17.67 -3.14
C LEU A 63 -2.88 -16.26 -2.59
N CYS A 64 -2.91 -15.23 -3.44
CA CYS A 64 -3.28 -13.88 -3.04
C CYS A 64 -4.72 -13.82 -2.51
N ALA A 65 -5.66 -14.46 -3.19
CA ALA A 65 -7.05 -14.51 -2.73
C ALA A 65 -7.18 -15.29 -1.40
N ALA A 66 -6.55 -16.46 -1.29
CA ALA A 66 -6.56 -17.27 -0.08
C ALA A 66 -5.88 -16.57 1.10
N GLY A 67 -4.75 -15.89 0.85
CA GLY A 67 -4.06 -15.09 1.86
C GLY A 67 -4.93 -13.94 2.38
N GLY A 68 -5.67 -13.26 1.50
CA GLY A 68 -6.65 -12.24 1.90
C GLY A 68 -7.72 -12.78 2.83
N VAL A 69 -8.25 -13.99 2.56
CA VAL A 69 -9.18 -14.66 3.47
C VAL A 69 -8.50 -14.97 4.82
N GLY A 70 -7.24 -15.42 4.81
CA GLY A 70 -6.47 -15.67 6.04
C GLY A 70 -6.32 -14.42 6.92
N LEU A 71 -6.09 -13.25 6.32
CA LEU A 71 -5.97 -11.99 7.04
C LEU A 71 -7.25 -11.55 7.75
N PHE A 72 -8.39 -12.07 7.35
CA PHE A 72 -9.68 -11.78 8.00
C PHE A 72 -9.71 -12.25 9.47
N PHE A 73 -8.96 -13.28 9.79
CA PHE A 73 -8.92 -13.88 11.14
C PHE A 73 -7.92 -13.20 12.08
N LEU A 74 -7.19 -12.18 11.63
CA LEU A 74 -6.31 -11.41 12.51
C LEU A 74 -7.12 -10.54 13.49
N PRO A 75 -6.65 -10.36 14.74
CA PRO A 75 -7.31 -9.50 15.73
C PRO A 75 -7.38 -8.04 15.25
N ASP A 76 -8.37 -7.31 15.73
CA ASP A 76 -8.52 -5.88 15.44
C ASP A 76 -7.37 -5.10 16.10
N SER A 77 -6.46 -4.57 15.28
CA SER A 77 -5.29 -3.82 15.72
C SER A 77 -4.75 -2.95 14.58
N LEU A 78 -3.92 -1.97 14.89
CA LEU A 78 -3.17 -1.20 13.90
C LEU A 78 -2.31 -2.12 13.03
N LEU A 79 -1.69 -3.15 13.63
CA LEU A 79 -0.89 -4.14 12.90
C LEU A 79 -1.69 -4.84 11.81
N ARG A 80 -2.96 -5.23 12.09
CA ARG A 80 -3.83 -5.83 11.06
C ARG A 80 -4.03 -4.89 9.87
N VAL A 81 -4.28 -3.61 10.11
CA VAL A 81 -4.44 -2.61 9.04
C VAL A 81 -3.17 -2.53 8.20
N MET A 82 -2.00 -2.46 8.83
CA MET A 82 -0.72 -2.44 8.15
C MET A 82 -0.50 -3.68 7.30
N VAL A 83 -0.71 -4.87 7.87
CA VAL A 83 -0.55 -6.15 7.15
C VAL A 83 -1.48 -6.21 5.95
N TRP A 84 -2.75 -5.76 6.07
CA TRP A 84 -3.68 -5.69 4.95
C TRP A 84 -3.18 -4.77 3.84
N VAL A 85 -2.67 -3.58 4.18
CA VAL A 85 -2.16 -2.62 3.19
C VAL A 85 -0.95 -3.20 2.44
N TYR A 86 0.04 -3.74 3.16
CA TYR A 86 1.21 -4.34 2.52
C TYR A 86 0.86 -5.57 1.68
N PHE A 87 -0.03 -6.43 2.19
CA PHE A 87 -0.50 -7.59 1.47
C PHE A 87 -1.26 -7.21 0.20
N PHE A 88 -2.10 -6.18 0.25
CA PHE A 88 -2.83 -5.67 -0.90
C PHE A 88 -1.89 -5.24 -2.01
N PHE A 89 -0.94 -4.35 -1.74
CA PHE A 89 0.03 -3.89 -2.75
C PHE A 89 0.96 -5.01 -3.22
N GLY A 90 1.37 -5.90 -2.35
CA GLY A 90 2.13 -7.09 -2.68
C GLY A 90 1.36 -8.01 -3.65
N SER A 91 0.08 -8.23 -3.39
CA SER A 91 -0.80 -9.05 -4.23
C SER A 91 -1.03 -8.47 -5.63
N LEU A 92 -0.98 -7.13 -5.79
CA LEU A 92 -1.03 -6.49 -7.11
C LEU A 92 0.31 -6.61 -7.86
N ALA A 93 1.43 -6.67 -7.17
CA ALA A 93 2.75 -6.76 -7.78
C ALA A 93 3.15 -8.22 -8.15
N LEU A 94 2.77 -9.19 -7.32
CA LEU A 94 3.18 -10.60 -7.47
C LEU A 94 2.80 -11.23 -8.82
N PRO A 95 1.61 -11.00 -9.42
CA PRO A 95 1.22 -11.56 -10.72
C PRO A 95 2.12 -11.14 -11.89
N TYR A 96 2.88 -10.05 -11.73
CA TYR A 96 3.83 -9.61 -12.76
C TYR A 96 5.16 -10.38 -12.75
N LEU A 97 5.48 -11.13 -11.68
CA LEU A 97 6.71 -11.94 -11.63
C LEU A 97 6.76 -13.05 -12.71
N PRO A 98 5.69 -13.84 -12.92
CA PRO A 98 5.63 -14.76 -14.04
C PRO A 98 5.80 -14.08 -15.41
N CYS A 99 5.29 -12.84 -15.57
CA CYS A 99 5.47 -12.08 -16.83
C CYS A 99 6.94 -11.77 -17.09
N LEU A 100 7.66 -11.30 -16.08
CA LEU A 100 9.11 -11.02 -16.16
C LEU A 100 9.91 -12.28 -16.50
N TRP A 101 9.58 -13.39 -15.83
CA TRP A 101 10.23 -14.69 -16.08
C TRP A 101 9.97 -15.17 -17.51
N ALA A 102 8.71 -15.21 -17.95
CA ALA A 102 8.34 -15.70 -19.25
C ALA A 102 8.91 -14.85 -20.38
N ASN A 103 8.84 -13.52 -20.25
CA ASN A 103 9.44 -12.59 -21.23
C ASN A 103 10.95 -12.82 -21.36
N ARG A 104 11.69 -12.90 -20.25
CA ARG A 104 13.15 -13.17 -20.26
C ARG A 104 13.46 -14.53 -20.89
N THR A 105 12.67 -15.56 -20.59
CA THR A 105 12.87 -16.91 -21.12
C THR A 105 12.63 -16.95 -22.63
N LEU A 106 11.56 -16.27 -23.11
CA LEU A 106 11.30 -16.15 -24.54
C LEU A 106 12.37 -15.34 -25.28
N GLN A 107 12.91 -14.26 -24.68
CA GLN A 107 14.03 -13.52 -25.26
C GLN A 107 15.27 -14.40 -25.40
N ARG A 108 15.62 -15.18 -24.38
CA ARG A 108 16.75 -16.12 -24.42
C ARG A 108 16.54 -17.20 -25.49
N LEU A 109 15.32 -17.73 -25.61
CA LEU A 109 14.98 -18.71 -26.64
C LEU A 109 15.09 -18.11 -28.02
N ARG A 110 14.59 -16.89 -28.23
CA ARG A 110 14.73 -16.13 -29.48
C ARG A 110 16.22 -15.99 -29.88
N ASP A 111 17.03 -15.55 -28.92
CA ASP A 111 18.45 -15.30 -29.15
C ASP A 111 19.22 -16.63 -29.42
N ALA A 112 18.86 -17.72 -28.74
CA ALA A 112 19.42 -19.04 -28.95
C ALA A 112 19.12 -19.62 -30.36
N HIS A 113 17.96 -19.33 -30.91
CA HIS A 113 17.58 -19.72 -32.29
C HIS A 113 18.07 -18.73 -33.34
N GLY A 114 18.75 -17.65 -32.95
CA GLY A 114 19.21 -16.61 -33.88
C GLY A 114 18.07 -15.82 -34.55
N TRP A 115 16.88 -15.82 -34.00
CA TRP A 115 15.75 -15.06 -34.57
C TRP A 115 15.97 -13.56 -34.35
N PRO A 116 15.77 -12.73 -35.39
CA PRO A 116 16.00 -11.30 -35.27
C PRO A 116 15.01 -10.65 -34.31
N ALA A 117 15.50 -9.73 -33.50
CA ALA A 117 14.64 -8.89 -32.69
C ALA A 117 13.85 -7.94 -33.59
N ALA A 118 12.55 -7.87 -33.40
CA ALA A 118 11.72 -6.93 -34.16
C ALA A 118 12.02 -5.48 -33.70
N PRO A 119 12.01 -4.49 -34.62
CA PRO A 119 12.20 -3.07 -34.24
C PRO A 119 11.18 -2.60 -33.20
N GLY A 120 9.97 -3.17 -33.20
CA GLY A 120 8.94 -2.89 -32.23
C GLY A 120 9.24 -3.38 -30.80
N ASP A 121 10.24 -4.25 -30.59
CA ASP A 121 10.65 -4.75 -29.26
C ASP A 121 11.64 -3.81 -28.58
N VAL A 122 12.41 -3.04 -29.34
CA VAL A 122 13.49 -2.18 -28.83
C VAL A 122 13.04 -1.20 -27.73
N PRO A 123 11.89 -0.51 -27.82
CA PRO A 123 11.44 0.41 -26.77
C PRO A 123 10.96 -0.28 -25.50
N TRP A 124 10.84 -1.60 -25.50
CA TRP A 124 10.24 -2.35 -24.40
C TRP A 124 11.28 -3.04 -23.52
N LYS A 125 11.22 -2.78 -22.22
CA LYS A 125 12.00 -3.54 -21.25
C LYS A 125 11.08 -4.54 -20.55
N TYR A 126 11.40 -5.83 -20.71
CA TYR A 126 10.63 -6.97 -20.18
C TYR A 126 9.17 -7.04 -20.68
N GLY A 127 8.84 -6.38 -21.78
CA GLY A 127 7.46 -6.29 -22.28
C GLY A 127 6.49 -5.47 -21.39
N LEU A 128 6.98 -4.91 -20.28
CA LEU A 128 6.16 -4.16 -19.30
C LEU A 128 6.45 -2.65 -19.31
N PHE A 129 7.71 -2.27 -19.43
CA PHE A 129 8.14 -0.88 -19.37
C PHE A 129 8.46 -0.35 -20.75
N TYR A 130 7.84 0.76 -21.13
CA TYR A 130 8.04 1.41 -22.41
C TYR A 130 8.92 2.64 -22.26
N TYR A 131 9.97 2.73 -23.07
CA TYR A 131 10.90 3.86 -23.10
C TYR A 131 11.27 4.18 -24.55
N ALA A 132 10.68 5.22 -25.13
CA ALA A 132 10.95 5.68 -26.49
C ALA A 132 11.07 7.20 -26.50
N PRO A 133 12.29 7.75 -26.59
CA PRO A 133 12.52 9.20 -26.61
C PRO A 133 11.88 9.89 -27.84
N ASP A 134 11.85 9.19 -28.98
CA ASP A 134 11.32 9.71 -30.23
C ASP A 134 9.78 9.60 -30.34
N ASP A 135 9.13 8.92 -29.40
CA ASP A 135 7.67 8.81 -29.35
C ASP A 135 7.11 9.88 -28.39
N THR A 136 6.38 10.84 -28.96
CA THR A 136 5.76 11.96 -28.21
C THR A 136 4.56 11.55 -27.35
N ARG A 137 4.04 10.33 -27.53
CA ARG A 137 2.89 9.82 -26.78
C ARG A 137 3.29 9.58 -25.33
N ALA A 138 2.47 10.11 -24.40
CA ALA A 138 2.67 9.89 -22.95
C ALA A 138 2.26 8.47 -22.49
N SER A 139 1.40 7.81 -23.27
CA SER A 139 0.85 6.48 -22.98
C SER A 139 0.71 5.67 -24.26
N VAL A 140 1.03 4.38 -24.17
CA VAL A 140 0.97 3.41 -25.29
C VAL A 140 0.23 2.14 -24.87
N PRO A 141 -0.35 1.38 -25.80
CA PRO A 141 -0.94 0.07 -25.48
C PRO A 141 0.09 -0.86 -24.84
N LYS A 142 -0.32 -1.61 -23.81
CA LYS A 142 0.55 -2.63 -23.18
C LYS A 142 0.91 -3.74 -24.18
N ARG A 143 2.05 -4.36 -24.01
CA ARG A 143 2.46 -5.57 -24.73
C ARG A 143 2.10 -6.86 -24.00
N ILE A 144 1.93 -6.80 -22.70
CA ILE A 144 1.44 -7.92 -21.88
C ILE A 144 0.22 -7.41 -21.13
N GLY A 145 -0.87 -8.13 -21.22
CA GLY A 145 -2.12 -7.75 -20.58
C GLY A 145 -2.87 -6.62 -21.31
N LYS A 146 -4.07 -6.33 -20.89
CA LYS A 146 -4.91 -5.27 -21.48
C LYS A 146 -4.63 -3.90 -20.88
N GLY A 147 -4.86 -2.84 -21.65
CA GLY A 147 -4.76 -1.45 -21.22
C GLY A 147 -3.55 -0.71 -21.79
N THR A 148 -3.13 0.34 -21.11
CA THR A 148 -2.02 1.21 -21.53
C THR A 148 -0.93 1.26 -20.46
N THR A 149 0.30 1.63 -20.88
CA THR A 149 1.42 1.92 -19.99
C THR A 149 2.02 3.28 -20.33
N ALA A 150 2.69 3.90 -19.37
CA ALA A 150 3.32 5.20 -19.55
C ALA A 150 4.62 5.08 -20.38
N ASN A 151 4.86 6.05 -21.25
CA ASN A 151 6.17 6.24 -21.88
C ASN A 151 7.11 6.91 -20.89
N LEU A 152 8.06 6.14 -20.36
CA LEU A 152 9.05 6.63 -19.39
C LEU A 152 10.09 7.59 -19.98
N ALA A 153 10.12 7.79 -21.30
CA ALA A 153 10.92 8.83 -21.92
C ALA A 153 10.18 10.18 -21.93
N ALA A 154 8.87 10.19 -22.09
CA ALA A 154 8.04 11.39 -22.15
C ALA A 154 7.86 12.01 -20.74
N LEU A 155 7.96 13.35 -20.62
CA LEU A 155 7.81 14.05 -19.35
C LEU A 155 6.46 13.74 -18.66
N ARG A 156 5.35 13.77 -19.40
CA ARG A 156 4.02 13.45 -18.86
C ARG A 156 3.94 12.01 -18.33
N GLY A 157 4.57 11.05 -19.03
CA GLY A 157 4.66 9.67 -18.59
C GLY A 157 5.47 9.51 -17.30
N LYS A 158 6.64 10.17 -17.21
CA LYS A 158 7.46 10.22 -15.99
C LYS A 158 6.70 10.79 -14.81
N LEU A 159 6.03 11.93 -15.01
CA LEU A 159 5.24 12.58 -13.95
C LEU A 159 4.10 11.67 -13.47
N ALA A 160 3.37 11.04 -14.38
CA ALA A 160 2.29 10.12 -14.03
C ALA A 160 2.81 8.95 -13.16
N VAL A 161 3.94 8.35 -13.54
CA VAL A 161 4.54 7.26 -12.76
C VAL A 161 5.07 7.77 -11.43
N ALA A 162 5.74 8.93 -11.39
CA ALA A 162 6.26 9.51 -10.16
C ALA A 162 5.15 9.81 -9.15
N VAL A 163 4.04 10.42 -9.57
CA VAL A 163 2.88 10.67 -8.71
C VAL A 163 2.33 9.36 -8.13
N ASN A 164 2.18 8.31 -8.94
CA ASN A 164 1.70 7.03 -8.46
C ASN A 164 2.67 6.38 -7.46
N VAL A 165 3.98 6.42 -7.73
CA VAL A 165 5.00 5.87 -6.82
C VAL A 165 5.00 6.63 -5.49
N ILE A 166 4.92 7.98 -5.53
CA ILE A 166 4.85 8.81 -4.32
C ILE A 166 3.58 8.50 -3.52
N ALA A 167 2.43 8.38 -4.19
CA ALA A 167 1.16 8.05 -3.53
C ALA A 167 1.21 6.66 -2.85
N ILE A 168 1.72 5.65 -3.54
CA ILE A 168 1.90 4.31 -2.96
C ILE A 168 2.88 4.35 -1.79
N ALA A 169 4.01 5.03 -1.93
CA ALA A 169 4.99 5.17 -0.86
C ALA A 169 4.39 5.89 0.37
N ALA A 170 3.61 6.95 0.17
CA ALA A 170 2.91 7.64 1.25
C ALA A 170 1.94 6.71 1.99
N ILE A 171 1.15 5.91 1.26
CA ILE A 171 0.24 4.93 1.86
C ILE A 171 1.02 3.88 2.65
N LEU A 172 2.10 3.33 2.09
CA LEU A 172 2.91 2.31 2.77
C LEU A 172 3.62 2.86 4.01
N LEU A 173 4.01 4.14 4.00
CA LEU A 173 4.65 4.80 5.15
C LEU A 173 3.67 5.21 6.25
N THR A 174 2.37 5.32 5.95
CA THR A 174 1.36 5.72 6.94
C THR A 174 1.35 4.78 8.15
N GLY A 175 1.39 3.47 7.92
CA GLY A 175 1.39 2.48 9.00
C GLY A 175 2.59 2.63 9.97
N PRO A 176 3.84 2.60 9.50
CA PRO A 176 5.01 2.85 10.35
C PRO A 176 4.96 4.18 11.10
N VAL A 177 4.50 5.26 10.44
CA VAL A 177 4.35 6.57 11.09
C VAL A 177 3.33 6.52 12.23
N LEU A 178 2.17 5.92 11.99
CA LEU A 178 1.16 5.73 13.05
C LEU A 178 1.68 4.83 14.17
N GLY A 179 2.43 3.78 13.86
CA GLY A 179 3.06 2.92 14.86
C GLY A 179 4.07 3.67 15.75
N VAL A 180 4.89 4.52 15.16
CA VAL A 180 5.81 5.37 15.93
C VAL A 180 5.04 6.36 16.81
N LEU A 181 3.97 6.96 16.28
CA LEU A 181 3.11 7.86 17.06
C LEU A 181 2.45 7.11 18.22
N ASP A 182 1.92 5.92 18.00
CA ASP A 182 1.24 5.13 19.02
C ASP A 182 2.15 4.76 20.19
N HIS A 183 3.41 4.41 19.91
CA HIS A 183 4.39 4.01 20.94
C HIS A 183 5.19 5.18 21.54
N THR A 184 4.94 6.40 21.09
CA THR A 184 5.59 7.59 21.67
C THR A 184 4.85 8.01 22.94
N PRO A 185 5.52 8.13 24.11
CA PRO A 185 4.83 8.38 25.37
C PRO A 185 4.20 9.79 25.40
N ALA A 186 2.95 9.84 25.87
CA ALA A 186 2.30 11.07 26.27
C ALA A 186 2.64 11.37 27.73
N ARG A 187 2.88 12.65 28.07
CA ARG A 187 3.22 13.08 29.43
C ARG A 187 2.67 14.48 29.74
N LEU A 188 2.45 14.74 31.02
CA LEU A 188 2.08 16.04 31.55
C LEU A 188 3.25 16.60 32.35
N GLU A 189 3.58 17.87 32.18
CA GLU A 189 4.62 18.58 32.91
C GLU A 189 4.04 19.87 33.50
N LEU A 190 4.36 20.14 34.76
CA LEU A 190 4.04 21.40 35.43
C LEU A 190 5.23 22.35 35.24
N GLN A 191 5.04 23.43 34.54
CA GLN A 191 6.04 24.49 34.41
C GLN A 191 5.70 25.62 35.40
N VAL A 192 6.68 26.02 36.20
CA VAL A 192 6.48 26.98 37.31
C VAL A 192 7.06 28.38 37.00
N SER A 193 7.77 28.56 35.90
CA SER A 193 8.39 29.85 35.52
C SER A 193 8.40 30.06 34.02
N PRO A 194 8.10 31.26 33.47
CA PRO A 194 7.67 32.50 34.18
C PRO A 194 6.20 32.48 34.60
N THR A 195 5.37 31.60 34.03
CA THR A 195 3.97 31.39 34.39
C THR A 195 3.78 29.96 34.86
N VAL A 196 2.81 29.74 35.75
CA VAL A 196 2.47 28.39 36.21
C VAL A 196 1.49 27.77 35.19
N GLU A 197 1.96 26.79 34.47
CA GLU A 197 1.22 26.18 33.34
C GLU A 197 1.32 24.65 33.43
N LEU A 198 0.21 23.97 33.11
CA LEU A 198 0.21 22.55 32.84
C LEU A 198 0.43 22.33 31.34
N GLN A 199 1.48 21.65 30.97
CA GLN A 199 1.86 21.39 29.60
C GLN A 199 1.73 19.91 29.26
N SER A 200 1.03 19.61 28.17
CA SER A 200 0.90 18.25 27.64
C SER A 200 1.89 18.05 26.51
N TYR A 201 2.61 16.92 26.56
CA TYR A 201 3.59 16.53 25.56
C TYR A 201 3.27 15.16 24.98
N HIS A 202 3.64 14.98 23.70
CA HIS A 202 3.76 13.70 23.05
C HIS A 202 5.20 13.57 22.54
N GLY A 203 5.99 12.73 23.17
CA GLY A 203 7.44 12.70 23.00
C GLY A 203 8.08 14.05 23.37
N LYS A 204 8.70 14.70 22.39
CA LYS A 204 9.31 16.04 22.54
C LYS A 204 8.39 17.18 22.11
N THR A 205 7.23 16.89 21.53
CA THR A 205 6.32 17.89 20.96
C THR A 205 5.28 18.30 21.99
N ARG A 206 5.25 19.60 22.32
CA ARG A 206 4.21 20.18 23.18
C ARG A 206 2.87 20.23 22.41
N LYS A 207 1.79 19.78 23.01
CA LYS A 207 0.45 19.69 22.40
C LYS A 207 -0.52 20.72 22.96
N TYR A 208 -0.64 20.82 24.27
CA TYR A 208 -1.53 21.76 24.94
C TYR A 208 -0.78 22.52 26.03
N ILE A 209 -1.20 23.76 26.26
CA ILE A 209 -0.76 24.62 27.35
C ILE A 209 -2.03 25.05 28.08
N ILE A 210 -2.12 24.78 29.37
CA ILE A 210 -3.25 25.14 30.23
C ILE A 210 -2.71 25.99 31.38
N PRO A 211 -2.96 27.32 31.36
CA PRO A 211 -2.61 28.17 32.48
C PRO A 211 -3.30 27.71 33.76
N LEU A 212 -2.59 27.68 34.88
CA LEU A 212 -3.12 27.11 36.10
C LEU A 212 -4.31 27.91 36.67
N ASP A 213 -4.31 29.22 36.42
CA ASP A 213 -5.42 30.13 36.78
C ASP A 213 -6.70 29.92 35.98
N SER A 214 -6.62 29.26 34.84
CA SER A 214 -7.77 28.88 34.02
C SER A 214 -8.45 27.59 34.48
N ILE A 215 -7.81 26.83 35.38
CA ILE A 215 -8.35 25.55 35.86
C ILE A 215 -9.40 25.82 36.95
N THR A 216 -10.66 25.59 36.62
CA THR A 216 -11.77 25.77 37.57
C THR A 216 -12.08 24.52 38.40
N LYS A 217 -11.77 23.33 37.87
CA LYS A 217 -12.07 22.05 38.51
C LYS A 217 -11.10 20.97 38.05
N VAL A 218 -10.69 20.12 38.97
CA VAL A 218 -9.92 18.91 38.68
C VAL A 218 -10.75 17.68 39.08
N GLN A 219 -10.88 16.73 38.18
CA GLN A 219 -11.52 15.45 38.42
C GLN A 219 -10.54 14.31 38.19
N VAL A 220 -10.59 13.31 39.02
CA VAL A 220 -9.76 12.10 38.92
C VAL A 220 -10.67 10.92 38.66
N TYR A 221 -10.44 10.25 37.54
CA TYR A 221 -11.18 9.06 37.16
C TYR A 221 -10.33 7.82 37.46
N PRO A 222 -10.89 6.75 38.02
CA PRO A 222 -10.17 5.49 38.29
C PRO A 222 -9.85 4.74 36.96
N SER A 223 -10.64 4.97 35.94
CA SER A 223 -10.44 4.50 34.58
C SER A 223 -10.93 5.54 33.59
N LEU A 224 -10.41 5.53 32.37
CA LEU A 224 -10.88 6.44 31.33
C LEU A 224 -12.36 6.13 31.01
N PRO A 225 -13.27 7.14 31.09
CA PRO A 225 -14.65 6.98 30.68
C PRO A 225 -14.77 6.66 29.18
N GLU A 226 -15.90 6.04 28.80
CA GLU A 226 -16.18 5.84 27.39
C GLU A 226 -16.20 7.17 26.63
N ALA A 227 -15.42 7.24 25.57
CA ALA A 227 -15.25 8.44 24.75
C ALA A 227 -15.39 8.12 23.27
N GLY A 228 -16.20 8.89 22.57
CA GLY A 228 -16.33 8.85 21.12
C GLY A 228 -15.47 9.91 20.44
N ARG A 229 -14.67 9.53 19.44
CA ARG A 229 -13.85 10.49 18.70
C ARG A 229 -14.70 11.37 17.78
N VAL A 230 -14.54 12.69 17.88
CA VAL A 230 -15.10 13.68 16.96
C VAL A 230 -14.04 14.06 15.91
N GLY A 231 -12.79 14.25 16.34
CA GLY A 231 -11.68 14.58 15.44
C GLY A 231 -10.34 14.40 16.13
N GLY A 232 -9.34 13.99 15.40
CA GLY A 232 -8.00 13.74 15.93
C GLY A 232 -7.52 12.30 15.74
N ILE A 233 -6.60 11.86 16.60
CA ILE A 233 -5.95 10.56 16.57
C ILE A 233 -6.53 9.68 17.70
N ASP A 234 -6.85 8.43 17.36
CA ASP A 234 -7.38 7.41 18.26
C ASP A 234 -6.68 6.10 17.92
N LEU A 235 -5.58 5.84 18.62
CA LEU A 235 -4.73 4.66 18.50
C LEU A 235 -4.80 3.85 19.81
N GLU A 236 -4.14 2.69 19.85
CA GLU A 236 -4.17 1.80 21.01
C GLU A 236 -3.54 2.44 22.26
N HIS A 237 -2.42 3.17 22.09
CA HIS A 237 -1.66 3.80 23.17
C HIS A 237 -1.62 5.34 23.09
N TYR A 238 -2.30 5.95 22.11
CA TYR A 238 -2.27 7.40 21.94
C TYR A 238 -3.58 7.97 21.44
N TRP A 239 -4.23 8.76 22.31
CA TRP A 239 -5.40 9.57 21.97
C TRP A 239 -5.02 11.05 21.99
N GLN A 240 -5.31 11.74 20.88
CA GLN A 240 -5.13 13.19 20.78
C GLN A 240 -6.23 13.81 19.93
N GLY A 241 -6.89 14.85 20.44
CA GLY A 241 -7.88 15.62 19.70
C GLY A 241 -9.15 15.85 20.49
N THR A 242 -10.26 15.98 19.77
CA THR A 242 -11.58 16.26 20.32
C THR A 242 -12.39 14.98 20.42
N PHE A 243 -12.87 14.69 21.62
CA PHE A 243 -13.69 13.53 21.93
C PHE A 243 -14.98 13.97 22.64
N VAL A 244 -16.00 13.12 22.62
CA VAL A 244 -17.23 13.30 23.41
C VAL A 244 -17.26 12.21 24.47
N MET A 245 -17.29 12.60 25.73
CA MET A 245 -17.50 11.71 26.86
C MET A 245 -18.96 11.75 27.31
N VAL A 246 -19.46 10.62 27.81
CA VAL A 246 -20.89 10.46 28.19
C VAL A 246 -21.34 11.48 29.26
N HIS A 247 -20.44 11.83 30.19
CA HIS A 247 -20.78 12.71 31.32
C HIS A 247 -20.22 14.13 31.22
N ASP A 248 -19.15 14.33 30.45
CA ASP A 248 -18.41 15.60 30.40
C ASP A 248 -18.59 16.35 29.07
N GLY A 249 -19.32 15.75 28.11
CA GLY A 249 -19.53 16.36 26.80
C GLY A 249 -18.25 16.37 25.93
N THR A 250 -18.02 17.48 25.23
CA THR A 250 -16.86 17.62 24.33
C THR A 250 -15.61 17.96 25.11
N VAL A 251 -14.57 17.13 24.98
CA VAL A 251 -13.29 17.27 25.66
C VAL A 251 -12.12 17.21 24.69
N HIS A 252 -11.00 17.83 25.05
CA HIS A 252 -9.73 17.71 24.34
C HIS A 252 -8.79 16.78 25.08
N LEU A 253 -8.38 15.68 24.45
CA LEU A 253 -7.53 14.66 25.03
C LEU A 253 -6.12 14.68 24.42
N CYS A 254 -5.12 14.38 25.26
CA CYS A 254 -3.77 14.02 24.86
C CYS A 254 -3.21 13.08 25.91
N LEU A 255 -3.46 11.79 25.75
CA LEU A 255 -3.14 10.79 26.77
C LEU A 255 -2.89 9.41 26.14
N ASP A 256 -2.35 8.51 26.94
CA ASP A 256 -2.33 7.08 26.69
C ASP A 256 -3.56 6.44 27.38
N PRO A 257 -4.53 5.90 26.62
CA PRO A 257 -5.75 5.31 27.19
C PRO A 257 -5.47 4.04 27.99
N THR A 258 -4.31 3.42 27.83
CA THR A 258 -3.91 2.19 28.55
C THR A 258 -3.11 2.49 29.82
N ALA A 259 -2.71 3.75 30.04
CA ALA A 259 -1.93 4.15 31.19
C ALA A 259 -2.73 3.96 32.49
N GLN A 260 -2.19 3.15 33.38
CA GLN A 260 -2.75 3.00 34.73
C GLN A 260 -2.33 4.19 35.59
N VAL A 261 -3.29 4.78 36.34
CA VAL A 261 -3.00 5.81 37.33
C VAL A 261 -2.19 5.16 38.46
N ARG A 262 -0.87 5.35 38.44
CA ARG A 262 -0.04 5.01 39.60
C ARG A 262 -0.24 6.09 40.66
N ARG A 263 -0.88 5.75 41.77
CA ARG A 263 -0.85 6.60 42.97
C ARG A 263 0.62 6.70 43.41
N MET A 264 1.21 7.90 43.33
CA MET A 264 2.43 8.19 44.05
C MET A 264 2.01 8.36 45.52
N HIS A 265 2.55 7.51 46.39
CA HIS A 265 2.47 7.64 47.85
C HIS A 265 3.56 8.60 48.34
#